data_d2b1fa937cf70420f281f13f9997d859
#
_entry.id   d2b1fa937cf70420f281f13f9997d859
#
_cell.length_a   1.000
_cell.length_b   1.000
_cell.length_c   1.000
_cell.angle_alpha   90.00
_cell.angle_beta   90.00
_cell.angle_gamma   90.00
#
_symmetry.space_group_name_H-M   'P 1'
#
loop_
_entity.id
_entity.type
_entity.pdbx_description
1 polymer ?
#
loop_
_entity_poly.entity_id
_entity_poly.type
_entity_poly.pdbx_seq_one_letter_code
_entity_poly.pdbx_strand_id
1 'polypeptide(L)'
;MSPPKKVDVDPEEQTVLREWRELVVEHYSADIARLEGMEDSVHGFHIEHRLIDEKPTLRHIFHENPTRALELGFRIMREQFDAYNIPTRPVLRVIGLSENYLNRVDELRMRDRNDLICLDVKINEVSHPYGWLKLAKYRCRDCGTITEVKQRRARERESPGMCRACLDKVFAEHDKEDLPLGLFNPRPNFQMLIEECKYEDVQDISMSQITYNKEHHLINCSTRNQILGTVSDDLVDQITSSTYLRVNGILRVQPVPDRTFSKDTRRLLSIDILSVEELPISE
;
A
#
# COMPACT_ATOMS: atom_id res chain seq x y z
N MET A 1 20.61 -12.49 -29.90
CA MET A 1 19.78 -11.77 -28.96
C MET A 1 18.34 -12.19 -29.20
N SER A 2 17.77 -13.00 -28.32
CA SER A 2 16.36 -13.36 -28.43
C SER A 2 15.52 -12.15 -28.01
N PRO A 3 14.40 -11.83 -28.68
CA PRO A 3 13.54 -10.73 -28.30
C PRO A 3 12.98 -10.99 -26.90
N PRO A 4 12.73 -9.93 -26.11
CA PRO A 4 12.15 -10.07 -24.80
C PRO A 4 10.79 -10.78 -24.95
N LYS A 5 10.58 -11.83 -24.17
CA LYS A 5 9.27 -12.51 -24.10
C LYS A 5 8.22 -11.45 -23.76
N LYS A 6 7.24 -11.24 -24.65
CA LYS A 6 6.02 -10.53 -24.32
C LYS A 6 5.44 -11.26 -23.11
N VAL A 7 5.34 -10.54 -22.00
CA VAL A 7 4.54 -11.00 -20.86
C VAL A 7 3.10 -10.93 -21.37
N ASP A 8 2.48 -12.08 -21.58
CA ASP A 8 1.05 -12.16 -21.89
C ASP A 8 0.33 -11.61 -20.62
N VAL A 9 -0.15 -10.40 -20.73
CA VAL A 9 -0.98 -9.77 -19.69
C VAL A 9 -2.32 -10.45 -19.75
N ASP A 10 -2.82 -10.88 -18.58
CA ASP A 10 -4.12 -11.52 -18.44
C ASP A 10 -5.21 -10.65 -19.13
N PRO A 11 -6.10 -11.23 -19.96
CA PRO A 11 -7.17 -10.50 -20.63
C PRO A 11 -8.07 -9.70 -19.65
N GLU A 12 -8.28 -10.22 -18.45
CA GLU A 12 -9.03 -9.53 -17.40
C GLU A 12 -8.26 -8.29 -16.91
N GLU A 13 -6.96 -8.42 -16.65
CA GLU A 13 -6.10 -7.28 -16.27
C GLU A 13 -6.08 -6.19 -17.34
N GLN A 14 -6.07 -6.56 -18.63
CA GLN A 14 -6.16 -5.59 -19.73
C GLN A 14 -7.49 -4.83 -19.72
N THR A 15 -8.59 -5.50 -19.42
CA THR A 15 -9.91 -4.88 -19.31
C THR A 15 -9.94 -3.90 -18.13
N VAL A 16 -9.42 -4.28 -16.97
CA VAL A 16 -9.33 -3.41 -15.80
C VAL A 16 -8.47 -2.17 -16.08
N LEU A 17 -7.32 -2.33 -16.74
CA LEU A 17 -6.48 -1.20 -17.13
C LEU A 17 -7.19 -0.24 -18.09
N ARG A 18 -8.01 -0.78 -19.02
CA ARG A 18 -8.83 0.03 -19.92
C ARG A 18 -9.90 0.79 -19.16
N GLU A 19 -10.65 0.13 -18.27
CA GLU A 19 -11.69 0.77 -17.46
C GLU A 19 -11.10 1.86 -16.55
N TRP A 20 -9.93 1.64 -15.94
CA TRP A 20 -9.20 2.66 -15.20
C TRP A 20 -8.82 3.86 -16.08
N ARG A 21 -8.31 3.59 -17.29
CA ARG A 21 -7.92 4.67 -18.21
C ARG A 21 -9.13 5.50 -18.64
N GLU A 22 -10.25 4.87 -18.97
CA GLU A 22 -11.50 5.55 -19.28
C GLU A 22 -11.93 6.43 -18.11
N LEU A 23 -12.00 5.89 -16.89
CA LEU A 23 -12.38 6.64 -15.69
C LEU A 23 -11.48 7.87 -15.48
N VAL A 24 -10.17 7.68 -15.52
CA VAL A 24 -9.20 8.78 -15.28
C VAL A 24 -9.31 9.84 -16.38
N VAL A 25 -9.41 9.45 -17.64
CA VAL A 25 -9.49 10.40 -18.76
C VAL A 25 -10.83 11.14 -18.76
N GLU A 26 -11.93 10.46 -18.49
CA GLU A 26 -13.27 11.06 -18.51
C GLU A 26 -13.49 12.06 -17.38
N HIS A 27 -13.00 11.77 -16.18
CA HIS A 27 -13.35 12.53 -14.98
C HIS A 27 -12.21 13.38 -14.40
N TYR A 28 -10.93 13.00 -14.63
CA TYR A 28 -9.80 13.60 -13.92
C TYR A 28 -8.72 14.23 -14.80
N SER A 29 -8.84 14.18 -16.12
CA SER A 29 -7.83 14.76 -17.03
C SER A 29 -7.60 16.26 -16.81
N ALA A 30 -8.66 17.01 -16.51
CA ALA A 30 -8.56 18.44 -16.24
C ALA A 30 -7.82 18.71 -14.90
N ASP A 31 -8.04 17.88 -13.88
CA ASP A 31 -7.39 18.03 -12.58
C ASP A 31 -5.92 17.63 -12.69
N ILE A 32 -5.59 16.60 -13.45
CA ILE A 32 -4.20 16.21 -13.74
C ILE A 32 -3.48 17.36 -14.45
N ALA A 33 -4.10 17.97 -15.47
CA ALA A 33 -3.50 19.09 -16.20
C ALA A 33 -3.20 20.30 -15.30
N ARG A 34 -3.99 20.53 -14.25
CA ARG A 34 -3.74 21.62 -13.27
C ARG A 34 -2.51 21.40 -12.41
N LEU A 35 -2.02 20.15 -12.30
CA LEU A 35 -0.82 19.82 -11.56
C LEU A 35 0.47 20.06 -12.35
N GLU A 36 0.38 20.48 -13.61
CA GLU A 36 1.53 20.84 -14.44
C GLU A 36 2.30 21.99 -13.78
N GLY A 37 3.58 21.78 -13.52
CA GLY A 37 4.45 22.75 -12.85
C GLY A 37 4.38 22.73 -11.31
N MET A 38 3.63 21.85 -10.67
CA MET A 38 3.73 21.64 -9.22
C MET A 38 5.04 20.94 -8.88
N GLU A 39 5.68 21.41 -7.80
CA GLU A 39 6.97 20.86 -7.32
C GLU A 39 6.79 19.78 -6.23
N ASP A 40 5.56 19.46 -5.83
CA ASP A 40 5.30 18.48 -4.80
C ASP A 40 5.79 17.10 -5.20
N SER A 41 6.45 16.41 -4.29
CA SER A 41 6.96 15.07 -4.53
C SER A 41 5.86 13.99 -4.61
N VAL A 42 4.74 14.23 -3.92
CA VAL A 42 3.60 13.31 -3.80
C VAL A 42 2.30 14.12 -3.85
N HIS A 43 1.30 13.59 -4.54
CA HIS A 43 -0.04 14.20 -4.60
C HIS A 43 -1.12 13.14 -4.43
N GLY A 44 -1.99 13.34 -3.42
CA GLY A 44 -3.15 12.51 -3.17
C GLY A 44 -4.27 12.81 -4.17
N PHE A 45 -4.67 11.81 -4.93
CA PHE A 45 -5.69 11.93 -5.97
C PHE A 45 -6.98 11.24 -5.55
N HIS A 46 -8.02 12.01 -5.26
CA HIS A 46 -9.28 11.51 -4.72
C HIS A 46 -10.19 10.96 -5.82
N ILE A 47 -10.43 9.66 -5.78
CA ILE A 47 -11.31 8.94 -6.69
C ILE A 47 -12.61 8.61 -5.97
N GLU A 48 -13.74 9.05 -6.50
CA GLU A 48 -15.05 8.71 -5.95
C GLU A 48 -15.38 7.24 -6.22
N HIS A 49 -15.71 6.48 -5.18
CA HIS A 49 -16.03 5.05 -5.29
C HIS A 49 -17.19 4.79 -6.28
N ARG A 50 -18.18 5.66 -6.36
CA ARG A 50 -19.30 5.52 -7.30
C ARG A 50 -18.84 5.38 -8.76
N LEU A 51 -17.77 6.08 -9.17
CA LEU A 51 -17.22 5.98 -10.53
C LEU A 51 -16.56 4.62 -10.79
N ILE A 52 -16.01 4.01 -9.74
CA ILE A 52 -15.49 2.63 -9.80
C ILE A 52 -16.66 1.66 -9.97
N ASP A 53 -17.78 1.86 -9.26
CA ASP A 53 -18.97 1.02 -9.33
C ASP A 53 -19.65 1.04 -10.72
N GLU A 54 -19.49 2.12 -11.49
CA GLU A 54 -20.00 2.23 -12.86
C GLU A 54 -19.24 1.35 -13.87
N LYS A 55 -18.03 0.88 -13.54
CA LYS A 55 -17.17 0.04 -14.40
C LYS A 55 -17.20 -1.41 -13.92
N PRO A 56 -17.88 -2.34 -14.63
CA PRO A 56 -18.19 -3.67 -14.09
C PRO A 56 -16.98 -4.52 -13.70
N THR A 57 -15.93 -4.55 -14.54
CA THR A 57 -14.76 -5.37 -14.27
C THR A 57 -13.90 -4.77 -13.16
N LEU A 58 -13.76 -3.45 -13.18
CA LEU A 58 -13.05 -2.70 -12.14
C LEU A 58 -13.75 -2.85 -10.78
N ARG A 59 -15.08 -2.73 -10.72
CA ARG A 59 -15.87 -2.98 -9.52
C ARG A 59 -15.63 -4.38 -8.97
N HIS A 60 -15.64 -5.40 -9.85
CA HIS A 60 -15.43 -6.79 -9.44
C HIS A 60 -14.05 -6.97 -8.78
N ILE A 61 -12.97 -6.56 -9.46
CA ILE A 61 -11.62 -6.70 -8.90
C ILE A 61 -11.41 -5.82 -7.66
N PHE A 62 -12.07 -4.67 -7.59
CA PHE A 62 -11.99 -3.77 -6.43
C PHE A 62 -12.62 -4.40 -5.19
N HIS A 63 -13.66 -5.21 -5.38
CA HIS A 63 -14.28 -5.98 -4.31
C HIS A 63 -13.44 -7.21 -3.92
N GLU A 64 -12.95 -7.98 -4.89
CA GLU A 64 -12.21 -9.22 -4.64
C GLU A 64 -10.76 -8.98 -4.17
N ASN A 65 -10.10 -7.98 -4.76
CA ASN A 65 -8.70 -7.67 -4.47
C ASN A 65 -8.42 -6.16 -4.63
N PRO A 66 -8.85 -5.33 -3.66
CA PRO A 66 -8.69 -3.88 -3.73
C PRO A 66 -7.23 -3.45 -3.86
N THR A 67 -6.29 -4.20 -3.28
CA THR A 67 -4.86 -3.92 -3.43
C THR A 67 -4.42 -4.01 -4.89
N ARG A 68 -4.83 -5.06 -5.60
CA ARG A 68 -4.49 -5.23 -7.01
C ARG A 68 -5.17 -4.19 -7.88
N ALA A 69 -6.45 -3.89 -7.61
CA ALA A 69 -7.18 -2.84 -8.30
C ALA A 69 -6.47 -1.48 -8.21
N LEU A 70 -6.03 -1.10 -7.00
CA LEU A 70 -5.28 0.14 -6.75
C LEU A 70 -3.89 0.15 -7.41
N GLU A 71 -3.18 -0.98 -7.43
CA GLU A 71 -1.90 -1.10 -8.14
C GLU A 71 -2.05 -0.82 -9.64
N LEU A 72 -3.12 -1.35 -10.26
CA LEU A 72 -3.41 -1.11 -11.67
C LEU A 72 -3.84 0.34 -11.92
N GLY A 73 -4.65 0.90 -11.04
CA GLY A 73 -5.03 2.31 -11.08
C GLY A 73 -3.82 3.25 -10.95
N PHE A 74 -2.94 2.97 -10.00
CA PHE A 74 -1.68 3.71 -9.84
C PHE A 74 -0.83 3.68 -11.11
N ARG A 75 -0.77 2.54 -11.79
CA ARG A 75 -0.04 2.41 -13.07
C ARG A 75 -0.63 3.35 -14.13
N ILE A 76 -1.95 3.38 -14.28
CA ILE A 76 -2.63 4.28 -15.23
C ILE A 76 -2.43 5.75 -14.86
N MET A 77 -2.57 6.11 -13.59
CA MET A 77 -2.31 7.47 -13.12
C MET A 77 -0.87 7.90 -13.44
N ARG A 78 0.10 7.01 -13.22
CA ARG A 78 1.50 7.29 -13.54
C ARG A 78 1.70 7.50 -15.04
N GLU A 79 1.08 6.68 -15.90
CA GLU A 79 1.11 6.84 -17.35
C GLU A 79 0.56 8.22 -17.78
N GLN A 80 -0.52 8.70 -17.12
CA GLN A 80 -1.09 10.02 -17.38
C GLN A 80 -0.16 11.15 -16.90
N PHE A 81 0.39 11.05 -15.70
CA PHE A 81 1.33 12.04 -15.19
C PHE A 81 2.58 12.16 -16.06
N ASP A 82 3.11 11.02 -16.54
CA ASP A 82 4.24 11.00 -17.47
C ASP A 82 3.88 11.66 -18.82
N ALA A 83 2.64 11.48 -19.30
CA ALA A 83 2.17 12.12 -20.54
C ALA A 83 2.09 13.66 -20.45
N TYR A 84 1.80 14.19 -19.27
CA TYR A 84 1.80 15.64 -18.97
C TYR A 84 3.15 16.15 -18.44
N ASN A 85 4.20 15.30 -18.38
CA ASN A 85 5.50 15.62 -17.81
C ASN A 85 5.45 16.09 -16.35
N ILE A 86 4.49 15.57 -15.57
CA ILE A 86 4.33 15.87 -14.15
C ILE A 86 5.27 14.97 -13.34
N PRO A 87 6.30 15.53 -12.65
CA PRO A 87 7.28 14.73 -11.91
C PRO A 87 6.72 14.16 -10.61
N THR A 88 5.64 14.74 -10.10
CA THR A 88 4.96 14.35 -8.86
C THR A 88 4.50 12.89 -8.91
N ARG A 89 4.60 12.19 -7.79
CA ARG A 89 4.08 10.82 -7.67
C ARG A 89 2.59 10.85 -7.27
N PRO A 90 1.68 10.32 -8.11
CA PRO A 90 0.27 10.22 -7.72
C PRO A 90 0.08 9.17 -6.63
N VAL A 91 -0.84 9.40 -5.70
CA VAL A 91 -1.35 8.41 -4.75
C VAL A 91 -2.86 8.37 -4.88
N LEU A 92 -3.42 7.17 -5.08
CA LEU A 92 -4.87 7.01 -5.20
C LEU A 92 -5.52 7.02 -3.82
N ARG A 93 -6.50 7.89 -3.64
CA ARG A 93 -7.32 8.06 -2.46
C ARG A 93 -8.77 7.78 -2.82
N VAL A 94 -9.32 6.65 -2.39
CA VAL A 94 -10.72 6.32 -2.68
C VAL A 94 -11.60 6.90 -1.60
N ILE A 95 -12.57 7.72 -2.00
CA ILE A 95 -13.51 8.42 -1.14
C ILE A 95 -14.95 8.05 -1.46
N GLY A 96 -15.89 8.36 -0.55
CA GLY A 96 -17.31 8.16 -0.77
C GLY A 96 -17.71 6.70 -0.84
N LEU A 97 -17.11 5.83 -0.02
CA LEU A 97 -17.54 4.44 0.08
C LEU A 97 -18.98 4.36 0.56
N SER A 98 -19.78 3.49 -0.09
CA SER A 98 -21.17 3.30 0.31
C SER A 98 -21.28 2.66 1.71
N GLU A 99 -22.46 2.81 2.34
CA GLU A 99 -22.72 2.24 3.66
C GLU A 99 -22.53 0.71 3.73
N ASN A 100 -22.54 0.02 2.59
CA ASN A 100 -22.26 -1.42 2.52
C ASN A 100 -20.85 -1.78 2.97
N TYR A 101 -19.92 -0.84 2.91
CA TYR A 101 -18.54 -0.99 3.37
C TYR A 101 -18.35 -0.55 4.83
N LEU A 102 -19.39 0.06 5.43
CA LEU A 102 -19.33 0.51 6.82
C LEU A 102 -19.34 -0.69 7.76
N ASN A 103 -18.26 -0.85 8.47
CA ASN A 103 -18.04 -1.93 9.41
C ASN A 103 -17.94 -1.40 10.84
N ARG A 104 -18.02 -2.30 11.79
CA ARG A 104 -17.73 -2.04 13.19
C ARG A 104 -16.44 -2.73 13.58
N VAL A 105 -15.60 -2.06 14.38
CA VAL A 105 -14.30 -2.61 14.81
C VAL A 105 -14.48 -3.93 15.57
N ASP A 106 -15.57 -4.06 16.39
CA ASP A 106 -15.86 -5.26 17.16
C ASP A 106 -16.37 -6.45 16.32
N GLU A 107 -16.78 -6.22 15.08
CA GLU A 107 -17.24 -7.24 14.14
C GLU A 107 -16.14 -7.76 13.22
N LEU A 108 -15.04 -7.01 13.05
CA LEU A 108 -13.93 -7.40 12.18
C LEU A 108 -13.27 -8.69 12.64
N ARG A 109 -12.97 -9.56 11.70
CA ARG A 109 -12.32 -10.86 11.90
C ARG A 109 -11.17 -11.07 10.93
N MET A 110 -10.31 -12.05 11.21
CA MET A 110 -9.18 -12.42 10.35
C MET A 110 -9.60 -12.90 8.95
N ARG A 111 -10.84 -13.33 8.76
CA ARG A 111 -11.39 -13.69 7.44
C ARG A 111 -11.55 -12.49 6.53
N ASP A 112 -11.81 -11.31 7.12
CA ASP A 112 -12.07 -10.05 6.40
C ASP A 112 -10.76 -9.35 5.98
N ARG A 113 -9.61 -10.02 6.19
CA ARG A 113 -8.30 -9.50 5.79
C ARG A 113 -8.23 -9.25 4.28
N ASN A 114 -7.65 -8.14 3.92
CA ASN A 114 -7.50 -7.60 2.57
C ASN A 114 -8.80 -7.03 1.97
N ASP A 115 -9.90 -7.05 2.69
CA ASP A 115 -11.12 -6.39 2.25
C ASP A 115 -10.99 -4.88 2.39
N LEU A 116 -11.68 -4.17 1.50
CA LEU A 116 -11.91 -2.75 1.61
C LEU A 116 -12.99 -2.52 2.67
N ILE A 117 -12.70 -1.69 3.64
CA ILE A 117 -13.60 -1.38 4.75
C ILE A 117 -13.69 0.11 4.99
N CYS A 118 -14.78 0.51 5.60
CA CYS A 118 -15.04 1.85 6.08
C CYS A 118 -15.35 1.78 7.59
N LEU A 119 -14.78 2.69 8.37
CA LEU A 119 -14.99 2.76 9.83
C LEU A 119 -15.28 4.19 10.26
N ASP A 120 -16.28 4.36 11.12
CA ASP A 120 -16.50 5.63 11.81
C ASP A 120 -15.80 5.56 13.17
N VAL A 121 -14.83 6.44 13.37
CA VAL A 121 -13.88 6.37 14.47
C VAL A 121 -13.59 7.73 15.10
N LYS A 122 -13.18 7.69 16.37
CA LYS A 122 -12.46 8.78 17.03
C LYS A 122 -10.96 8.49 17.00
N ILE A 123 -10.17 9.46 16.58
CA ILE A 123 -8.72 9.38 16.63
C ILE A 123 -8.27 9.59 18.08
N ASN A 124 -7.58 8.59 18.63
CA ASN A 124 -7.07 8.67 19.99
C ASN A 124 -5.66 9.27 20.01
N GLU A 125 -4.75 8.64 19.28
CA GLU A 125 -3.34 8.99 19.25
C GLU A 125 -2.81 8.93 17.82
N VAL A 126 -1.88 9.80 17.52
CA VAL A 126 -1.15 9.88 16.26
C VAL A 126 0.33 9.83 16.59
N SER A 127 1.09 8.91 16.00
CA SER A 127 2.52 8.80 16.22
C SER A 127 3.29 9.95 15.54
N HIS A 128 4.56 10.10 15.86
CA HIS A 128 5.44 10.88 15.00
C HIS A 128 5.61 10.17 13.64
N PRO A 129 5.75 10.94 12.53
CA PRO A 129 6.09 10.38 11.24
C PRO A 129 7.43 9.63 11.29
N TYR A 130 7.53 8.55 10.53
CA TYR A 130 8.75 7.80 10.36
C TYR A 130 8.88 7.24 8.94
N GLY A 131 10.12 7.03 8.50
CA GLY A 131 10.40 6.48 7.18
C GLY A 131 10.24 4.96 7.17
N TRP A 132 9.31 4.44 6.36
CA TRP A 132 9.21 3.02 6.09
C TRP A 132 10.01 2.66 4.85
N LEU A 133 10.87 1.64 4.97
CA LEU A 133 11.70 1.15 3.88
C LEU A 133 10.84 0.45 2.82
N LYS A 134 10.67 1.07 1.65
CA LYS A 134 9.84 0.55 0.55
C LYS A 134 10.63 -0.29 -0.44
N LEU A 135 11.83 0.20 -0.78
CA LEU A 135 12.73 -0.46 -1.70
C LEU A 135 14.15 -0.43 -1.14
N ALA A 136 14.68 -1.58 -0.80
CA ALA A 136 16.05 -1.71 -0.32
C ALA A 136 17.00 -2.01 -1.48
N LYS A 137 18.14 -1.30 -1.52
CA LYS A 137 19.22 -1.58 -2.44
C LYS A 137 20.35 -2.29 -1.75
N TYR A 138 20.83 -3.35 -2.35
CA TYR A 138 21.91 -4.17 -1.84
C TYR A 138 23.02 -4.29 -2.88
N ARG A 139 24.26 -4.17 -2.43
CA ARG A 139 25.47 -4.45 -3.24
C ARG A 139 26.02 -5.80 -2.85
N CYS A 140 26.21 -6.68 -3.81
CA CYS A 140 26.95 -7.91 -3.60
C CYS A 140 28.42 -7.58 -3.31
N ARG A 141 28.98 -8.10 -2.22
CA ARG A 141 30.38 -7.83 -1.84
C ARG A 141 31.39 -8.58 -2.71
N ASP A 142 30.94 -9.66 -3.39
CA ASP A 142 31.81 -10.49 -4.21
C ASP A 142 31.96 -9.95 -5.63
N CYS A 143 30.90 -9.42 -6.24
CA CYS A 143 30.93 -8.97 -7.63
C CYS A 143 30.51 -7.50 -7.85
N GLY A 144 30.04 -6.81 -6.79
CA GLY A 144 29.63 -5.41 -6.88
C GLY A 144 28.24 -5.17 -7.48
N THR A 145 27.56 -6.21 -7.98
CA THR A 145 26.23 -6.07 -8.59
C THR A 145 25.23 -5.52 -7.58
N ILE A 146 24.41 -4.54 -8.01
CA ILE A 146 23.34 -3.95 -7.21
C ILE A 146 22.04 -4.70 -7.48
N THR A 147 21.32 -5.04 -6.42
CA THR A 147 20.03 -5.71 -6.46
C THR A 147 19.02 -4.91 -5.63
N GLU A 148 17.84 -4.67 -6.20
CA GLU A 148 16.74 -4.01 -5.50
C GLU A 148 15.76 -5.06 -4.97
N VAL A 149 15.32 -4.89 -3.72
CA VAL A 149 14.35 -5.76 -3.05
C VAL A 149 13.21 -4.92 -2.50
N LYS A 150 11.99 -5.15 -3.01
CA LYS A 150 10.78 -4.55 -2.46
C LYS A 150 10.54 -5.10 -1.05
N GLN A 151 10.24 -4.21 -0.13
CA GLN A 151 9.93 -4.55 1.24
C GLN A 151 8.41 -4.64 1.44
N ARG A 152 7.97 -5.51 2.35
CA ARG A 152 6.55 -5.66 2.71
C ARG A 152 6.32 -5.08 4.09
N ARG A 153 5.28 -4.27 4.26
CA ARG A 153 4.90 -3.75 5.59
C ARG A 153 4.67 -4.88 6.58
N ALA A 154 4.92 -4.59 7.85
CA ALA A 154 4.73 -5.51 8.98
C ALA A 154 5.47 -6.84 8.86
N ARG A 155 6.59 -6.88 8.15
CA ARG A 155 7.47 -8.05 8.03
C ARG A 155 8.91 -7.68 8.35
N GLU A 156 9.70 -8.71 8.64
CA GLU A 156 11.14 -8.53 8.74
C GLU A 156 11.71 -8.02 7.41
N ARG A 157 12.79 -7.25 7.51
CA ARG A 157 13.49 -6.74 6.35
C ARG A 157 13.94 -7.88 5.44
N GLU A 158 13.46 -7.85 4.21
CA GLU A 158 13.84 -8.82 3.20
C GLU A 158 15.21 -8.46 2.60
N SER A 159 16.08 -9.46 2.47
CA SER A 159 17.37 -9.34 1.80
C SER A 159 17.43 -10.27 0.59
N PRO A 160 18.28 -9.99 -0.42
CA PRO A 160 18.50 -10.92 -1.52
C PRO A 160 18.99 -12.28 -0.99
N GLY A 161 18.45 -13.37 -1.52
CA GLY A 161 18.93 -14.70 -1.17
C GLY A 161 20.29 -15.01 -1.77
N MET A 162 20.43 -14.83 -3.08
CA MET A 162 21.66 -15.09 -3.82
C MET A 162 21.92 -13.99 -4.86
N CYS A 163 23.19 -13.74 -5.16
CA CYS A 163 23.55 -12.85 -6.24
C CYS A 163 23.47 -13.58 -7.58
N ARG A 164 22.54 -13.13 -8.44
CA ARG A 164 22.33 -13.75 -9.75
C ARG A 164 23.58 -13.70 -10.63
N ALA A 165 24.30 -12.58 -10.63
CA ALA A 165 25.53 -12.43 -11.41
C ALA A 165 26.68 -13.35 -10.95
N CYS A 166 26.79 -13.59 -9.64
CA CYS A 166 27.75 -14.58 -9.12
C CYS A 166 27.33 -15.99 -9.50
N LEU A 167 26.04 -16.29 -9.42
CA LEU A 167 25.48 -17.60 -9.79
C LEU A 167 25.72 -17.90 -11.27
N ASP A 168 25.44 -16.94 -12.14
CA ASP A 168 25.63 -17.08 -13.60
C ASP A 168 27.10 -17.32 -13.95
N LYS A 169 28.05 -16.71 -13.25
CA LYS A 169 29.49 -16.97 -13.42
C LYS A 169 29.83 -18.43 -13.06
N VAL A 170 29.32 -18.91 -11.93
CA VAL A 170 29.57 -20.29 -11.49
C VAL A 170 28.99 -21.30 -12.49
N PHE A 171 27.79 -21.06 -13.01
CA PHE A 171 27.20 -21.91 -14.05
C PHE A 171 27.93 -21.85 -15.40
N ALA A 172 28.64 -20.75 -15.67
CA ALA A 172 29.47 -20.63 -16.88
C ALA A 172 30.79 -21.36 -16.75
N GLU A 173 31.32 -21.53 -15.53
CA GLU A 173 32.60 -22.15 -15.22
C GLU A 173 32.51 -23.66 -14.94
N HIS A 174 31.34 -24.18 -14.66
CA HIS A 174 31.11 -25.57 -14.26
C HIS A 174 30.02 -26.21 -15.12
N ASP A 175 30.26 -27.45 -15.57
CA ASP A 175 29.17 -28.26 -16.16
C ASP A 175 28.14 -28.59 -15.10
N LYS A 176 26.87 -28.72 -15.53
CA LYS A 176 25.71 -28.92 -14.63
C LYS A 176 25.84 -30.14 -13.70
N GLU A 177 26.68 -31.10 -14.06
CA GLU A 177 26.91 -32.34 -13.33
C GLU A 177 27.98 -32.21 -12.22
N ASP A 178 28.85 -31.20 -12.30
CA ASP A 178 29.97 -30.97 -11.37
C ASP A 178 29.77 -29.81 -10.40
N LEU A 179 28.52 -29.38 -10.19
CA LEU A 179 28.23 -28.27 -9.28
C LEU A 179 28.56 -28.64 -7.81
N PRO A 180 29.43 -27.90 -7.11
CA PRO A 180 29.78 -28.21 -5.73
C PRO A 180 28.54 -28.14 -4.83
N LEU A 181 28.32 -29.17 -4.03
CA LEU A 181 27.20 -29.29 -3.09
C LEU A 181 27.04 -28.11 -2.12
N GLY A 182 28.10 -27.33 -1.88
CA GLY A 182 28.08 -26.13 -1.03
C GLY A 182 27.56 -24.86 -1.71
N LEU A 183 27.38 -24.84 -3.03
CA LEU A 183 26.94 -23.68 -3.80
C LEU A 183 25.47 -23.33 -3.58
N PHE A 184 24.64 -24.30 -3.19
CA PHE A 184 23.21 -24.10 -2.98
C PHE A 184 22.85 -23.51 -1.61
N ASN A 185 23.85 -23.26 -0.75
CA ASN A 185 23.63 -22.58 0.53
C ASN A 185 24.70 -21.50 0.81
N PRO A 186 24.96 -20.58 -0.16
CA PRO A 186 25.87 -19.48 0.10
C PRO A 186 25.21 -18.57 1.14
N ARG A 187 25.96 -18.23 2.18
CA ARG A 187 25.53 -17.15 3.09
C ARG A 187 25.42 -15.87 2.24
N PRO A 188 24.27 -15.19 2.29
CA PRO A 188 24.10 -13.97 1.50
C PRO A 188 25.16 -12.94 1.91
N ASN A 189 26.02 -12.56 0.97
CA ASN A 189 27.11 -11.60 1.19
C ASN A 189 26.75 -10.26 0.58
N PHE A 190 25.75 -9.59 1.16
CA PHE A 190 25.23 -8.32 0.68
C PHE A 190 25.47 -7.20 1.70
N GLN A 191 25.73 -6.03 1.17
CA GLN A 191 25.74 -4.77 1.91
C GLN A 191 24.56 -3.93 1.47
N MET A 192 23.72 -3.50 2.41
CA MET A 192 22.63 -2.56 2.16
C MET A 192 23.20 -1.15 1.95
N LEU A 193 22.75 -0.47 0.90
CA LEU A 193 23.12 0.89 0.55
C LEU A 193 22.03 1.83 1.08
N ILE A 194 22.12 2.18 2.35
CA ILE A 194 21.07 2.90 3.10
C ILE A 194 20.68 4.20 2.39
N GLU A 195 21.65 4.98 1.92
CA GLU A 195 21.45 6.26 1.26
C GLU A 195 20.78 6.15 -0.12
N GLU A 196 20.82 4.96 -0.74
CA GLU A 196 20.22 4.70 -2.04
C GLU A 196 18.87 4.00 -1.94
N CYS A 197 18.44 3.65 -0.73
CA CYS A 197 17.14 3.04 -0.48
C CYS A 197 16.00 4.04 -0.67
N LYS A 198 14.80 3.54 -1.02
CA LYS A 198 13.60 4.38 -1.08
C LYS A 198 12.76 4.16 0.17
N TYR A 199 12.42 5.27 0.79
CA TYR A 199 11.56 5.33 1.96
C TYR A 199 10.22 5.96 1.59
N GLU A 200 9.22 5.68 2.38
CA GLU A 200 7.89 6.27 2.33
C GLU A 200 7.58 6.80 3.72
N ASP A 201 7.13 8.02 3.80
CA ASP A 201 6.72 8.59 5.08
C ASP A 201 5.41 7.94 5.51
N VAL A 202 5.38 7.50 6.75
CA VAL A 202 4.22 6.84 7.34
C VAL A 202 4.00 7.32 8.77
N GLN A 203 2.75 7.16 9.23
CA GLN A 203 2.35 7.55 10.56
C GLN A 203 1.32 6.57 11.08
N ASP A 204 1.50 6.07 12.29
CA ASP A 204 0.56 5.16 12.93
C ASP A 204 -0.49 5.93 13.73
N ILE A 205 -1.71 5.44 13.67
CA ILE A 205 -2.88 6.06 14.28
C ILE A 205 -3.62 5.03 15.11
N SER A 206 -3.91 5.37 16.37
CA SER A 206 -4.80 4.60 17.22
C SER A 206 -6.21 5.17 17.15
N MET A 207 -7.17 4.32 16.88
CA MET A 207 -8.56 4.71 16.63
C MET A 207 -9.52 3.91 17.51
N SER A 208 -10.58 4.56 18.00
CA SER A 208 -11.68 3.93 18.73
C SER A 208 -12.97 3.99 17.93
N GLN A 209 -13.71 2.89 17.94
CA GLN A 209 -15.04 2.85 17.35
C GLN A 209 -15.98 3.86 18.03
N ILE A 210 -16.76 4.55 17.22
CA ILE A 210 -17.82 5.44 17.67
C ILE A 210 -19.19 4.95 17.18
N THR A 211 -20.24 5.38 17.87
CA THR A 211 -21.62 5.31 17.41
C THR A 211 -22.29 6.65 17.66
N TYR A 212 -23.09 7.09 16.71
CA TYR A 212 -23.82 8.34 16.76
C TYR A 212 -25.27 8.17 16.29
N ASN A 213 -26.15 9.10 16.64
CA ASN A 213 -27.53 9.10 16.19
C ASN A 213 -27.67 9.79 14.82
N LYS A 214 -28.93 9.82 14.31
CA LYS A 214 -29.24 10.47 13.02
C LYS A 214 -29.01 12.00 13.03
N GLU A 215 -28.88 12.60 14.19
CA GLU A 215 -28.62 14.02 14.37
C GLU A 215 -27.13 14.30 14.60
N HIS A 216 -26.27 13.31 14.35
CA HIS A 216 -24.82 13.35 14.54
C HIS A 216 -24.34 13.63 15.97
N HIS A 217 -25.22 13.37 16.98
CA HIS A 217 -24.78 13.40 18.36
C HIS A 217 -24.09 12.09 18.72
N LEU A 218 -22.95 12.17 19.39
CA LEU A 218 -22.19 11.02 19.84
C LEU A 218 -23.00 10.24 20.88
N ILE A 219 -23.25 8.95 20.62
CA ILE A 219 -23.90 8.04 21.57
C ILE A 219 -22.86 7.34 22.42
N ASN A 220 -21.78 6.85 21.78
CA ASN A 220 -20.77 6.07 22.47
C ASN A 220 -19.42 6.15 21.73
N CYS A 221 -18.34 6.22 22.52
CA CYS A 221 -16.96 6.04 22.03
C CYS A 221 -16.36 4.87 22.82
N SER A 222 -16.15 3.75 22.13
CA SER A 222 -15.69 2.53 22.78
C SER A 222 -14.20 2.55 23.06
N THR A 223 -13.82 2.59 24.34
CA THR A 223 -12.41 2.46 24.73
C THR A 223 -11.86 1.03 24.59
N ARG A 224 -12.74 0.02 24.38
CA ARG A 224 -12.34 -1.39 24.23
C ARG A 224 -12.18 -1.79 22.77
N ASN A 225 -12.95 -1.18 21.88
CA ASN A 225 -12.95 -1.50 20.46
C ASN A 225 -12.01 -0.54 19.74
N GLN A 226 -10.72 -0.85 19.81
CA GLN A 226 -9.67 -0.07 19.20
C GLN A 226 -9.04 -0.83 18.05
N ILE A 227 -8.61 -0.10 17.03
CA ILE A 227 -7.85 -0.61 15.90
C ILE A 227 -6.70 0.35 15.59
N LEU A 228 -5.58 -0.23 15.13
CA LEU A 228 -4.46 0.55 14.63
C LEU A 228 -4.62 0.79 13.13
N GLY A 229 -4.35 1.98 12.69
CA GLY A 229 -4.27 2.36 11.29
C GLY A 229 -2.89 2.90 10.96
N THR A 230 -2.53 2.85 9.69
CA THR A 230 -1.32 3.47 9.16
C THR A 230 -1.70 4.35 7.98
N VAL A 231 -1.29 5.61 8.01
CA VAL A 231 -1.37 6.53 6.87
C VAL A 231 0.00 6.68 6.23
N SER A 232 0.02 7.05 4.98
CA SER A 232 1.26 7.26 4.23
C SER A 232 1.13 8.44 3.28
N ASP A 233 2.31 8.91 2.85
CA ASP A 233 2.45 9.93 1.82
C ASP A 233 1.78 11.26 2.21
N ASP A 234 0.87 11.77 1.39
CA ASP A 234 0.16 13.05 1.57
C ASP A 234 -0.78 13.11 2.79
N LEU A 235 -1.15 11.97 3.37
CA LEU A 235 -1.97 11.95 4.60
C LEU A 235 -1.14 12.08 5.89
N VAL A 236 0.18 12.00 5.80
CA VAL A 236 1.06 12.19 6.96
C VAL A 236 0.93 13.64 7.45
N ASP A 237 0.83 13.81 8.76
CA ASP A 237 0.60 15.09 9.45
C ASP A 237 -0.72 15.82 9.12
N GLN A 238 -1.63 15.17 8.36
CA GLN A 238 -2.95 15.74 8.08
C GLN A 238 -4.00 15.39 9.14
N ILE A 239 -3.76 14.33 9.92
CA ILE A 239 -4.72 13.81 10.89
C ILE A 239 -4.30 14.26 12.30
N THR A 240 -5.26 14.80 13.05
CA THR A 240 -5.04 15.25 14.43
C THR A 240 -5.79 14.36 15.43
N SER A 241 -5.25 14.27 16.66
CA SER A 241 -5.92 13.55 17.75
C SER A 241 -7.24 14.22 18.13
N SER A 242 -8.15 13.42 18.69
CA SER A 242 -9.49 13.83 19.14
C SER A 242 -10.47 14.25 18.05
N THR A 243 -10.16 14.00 16.76
CA THR A 243 -11.11 14.20 15.65
C THR A 243 -11.98 12.98 15.42
N TYR A 244 -13.16 13.22 14.85
CA TYR A 244 -14.09 12.17 14.44
C TYR A 244 -14.04 12.04 12.92
N LEU A 245 -13.62 10.86 12.45
CA LEU A 245 -13.38 10.63 11.03
C LEU A 245 -14.09 9.36 10.56
N ARG A 246 -14.53 9.41 9.31
CA ARG A 246 -14.79 8.22 8.50
C ARG A 246 -13.49 7.83 7.82
N VAL A 247 -13.01 6.63 8.12
CA VAL A 247 -11.74 6.10 7.62
C VAL A 247 -12.02 5.01 6.62
N ASN A 248 -11.56 5.19 5.39
CA ASN A 248 -11.64 4.17 4.34
C ASN A 248 -10.26 3.53 4.18
N GLY A 249 -10.21 2.21 4.11
CA GLY A 249 -8.92 1.54 4.01
C GLY A 249 -9.03 0.04 3.77
N ILE A 250 -7.88 -0.60 3.68
CA ILE A 250 -7.79 -2.03 3.47
C ILE A 250 -7.39 -2.69 4.78
N LEU A 251 -8.18 -3.67 5.21
CA LEU A 251 -7.90 -4.41 6.45
C LEU A 251 -6.66 -5.29 6.26
N ARG A 252 -5.71 -5.14 7.17
CA ARG A 252 -4.44 -5.87 7.15
C ARG A 252 -4.25 -6.70 8.40
N VAL A 253 -3.31 -7.61 8.30
CA VAL A 253 -2.88 -8.47 9.40
C VAL A 253 -1.42 -8.22 9.67
N GLN A 254 -1.09 -7.84 10.88
CA GLN A 254 0.29 -7.59 11.30
C GLN A 254 0.69 -8.48 12.49
N PRO A 255 1.98 -8.79 12.65
CA PRO A 255 2.47 -9.51 13.83
C PRO A 255 2.19 -8.69 15.10
N VAL A 256 1.95 -9.38 16.20
CA VAL A 256 1.96 -8.73 17.52
C VAL A 256 3.38 -8.22 17.77
N PRO A 257 3.54 -6.93 18.15
CA PRO A 257 4.86 -6.43 18.51
C PRO A 257 5.43 -7.25 19.68
N ASP A 258 6.59 -7.85 19.48
CA ASP A 258 7.29 -8.59 20.52
C ASP A 258 8.71 -8.05 20.66
N ARG A 259 9.13 -7.87 21.93
CA ARG A 259 10.47 -7.39 22.29
C ARG A 259 11.55 -8.46 22.16
N THR A 260 11.17 -9.72 22.04
CA THR A 260 12.10 -10.86 22.15
C THR A 260 12.43 -11.54 20.84
N PHE A 261 12.11 -10.96 19.69
CA PHE A 261 12.26 -11.60 18.37
C PHE A 261 11.57 -12.98 18.29
N SER A 262 10.52 -13.15 19.06
CA SER A 262 9.88 -14.44 19.17
C SER A 262 9.15 -14.79 17.87
N LYS A 263 9.07 -16.08 17.64
CA LYS A 263 8.26 -16.66 16.55
C LYS A 263 6.77 -16.67 16.93
N ASP A 264 6.28 -15.58 17.55
CA ASP A 264 4.90 -15.45 17.94
C ASP A 264 3.98 -15.58 16.73
N THR A 265 3.05 -16.50 16.80
CA THR A 265 2.09 -16.74 15.71
C THR A 265 0.83 -15.87 15.80
N ARG A 266 0.67 -15.15 16.91
CA ARG A 266 -0.46 -14.20 17.07
C ARG A 266 -0.38 -13.07 16.06
N ARG A 267 -1.54 -12.62 15.64
CA ARG A 267 -1.68 -11.52 14.67
C ARG A 267 -2.74 -10.56 15.15
N LEU A 268 -2.55 -9.29 14.83
CA LEU A 268 -3.51 -8.21 15.05
C LEU A 268 -4.10 -7.75 13.72
N LEU A 269 -5.33 -7.28 13.75
CA LEU A 269 -5.92 -6.53 12.65
C LEU A 269 -5.44 -5.08 12.72
N SER A 270 -5.16 -4.53 11.57
CA SER A 270 -4.84 -3.11 11.36
C SER A 270 -5.45 -2.65 10.05
N ILE A 271 -5.46 -1.36 9.79
CA ILE A 271 -5.99 -0.81 8.55
C ILE A 271 -4.92 0.02 7.85
N ASP A 272 -4.68 -0.26 6.56
CA ASP A 272 -3.96 0.64 5.66
C ASP A 272 -4.94 1.71 5.20
N ILE A 273 -4.83 2.91 5.73
CA ILE A 273 -5.77 4.00 5.49
C ILE A 273 -5.54 4.57 4.09
N LEU A 274 -6.56 4.53 3.26
CA LEU A 274 -6.56 5.08 1.90
C LEU A 274 -7.03 6.53 1.88
N SER A 275 -8.08 6.84 2.67
CA SER A 275 -8.63 8.19 2.76
C SER A 275 -9.33 8.41 4.08
N VAL A 276 -9.55 9.66 4.41
CA VAL A 276 -10.32 10.09 5.59
C VAL A 276 -11.33 11.15 5.18
N GLU A 277 -12.48 11.14 5.83
CA GLU A 277 -13.56 12.10 5.65
C GLU A 277 -14.01 12.58 7.02
N GLU A 278 -14.16 13.88 7.20
CA GLU A 278 -14.60 14.43 8.47
C GLU A 278 -16.04 14.06 8.76
N LEU A 279 -16.33 13.63 10.00
CA LEU A 279 -17.67 13.41 10.46
C LEU A 279 -18.15 14.65 11.26
N PRO A 280 -19.32 15.22 10.95
CA PRO A 280 -19.86 16.37 11.65
C PRO A 280 -20.50 15.95 12.99
N ILE A 281 -19.70 15.31 13.84
CA ILE A 281 -20.14 14.81 15.15
C ILE A 281 -19.82 15.84 16.22
N SER A 282 -20.81 16.19 17.04
CA SER A 282 -20.69 16.99 18.26
C SER A 282 -20.70 16.10 19.50
N GLU A 283 -19.89 16.44 20.50
CA GLU A 283 -19.90 15.79 21.82
C GLU A 283 -21.12 16.16 22.63
#